data_4388cf55d0bd5e0b42dd67ebce88b6da
#
_entry.id   4388cf55d0bd5e0b42dd67ebce88b6da
#
_cell.length_a   1.000
_cell.length_b   1.000
_cell.length_c   1.000
_cell.angle_alpha   90.00
_cell.angle_beta   90.00
_cell.angle_gamma   90.00
#
_symmetry.space_group_name_H-M   'P 1'
#
loop_
_entity.id
_entity.type
_entity.pdbx_description
1 polymer ?
#
loop_
_entity_poly.entity_id
_entity_poly.type
_entity_poly.pdbx_seq_one_letter_code
_entity_poly.pdbx_strand_id
1 'polypeptide(L)'
;MNWARNTTETGAVSSLYLAHSKNQLSKPFRDLRFRDINEDADDPSTNGEVVASSWMSGRRRGLLSNIVVGTVDQVLMLALRQRYSMLRHAALAGKIIIFDEIHSYGAYTSDYLATTLEWLAHYGATVIMMSATLPSAEREKLIEAYTGNSVDGNSDAYPLITVASENSLRYVTPEQSPTNLEARIAIIDDAITALEELLEQLLIDGGVALVICNTIARAQEVYSTLIAAYPGEVELHHAGFMAWQRSEKEDQLRQELGPDSHRGEGRPWRKIVVATQVAEQSLDIDADVLVTDLAVSYTHLTLPTKRIV
;
A
#
# COMPACT_ATOMS: atom_id res chain seq x y z
N MET A 1 -2.77 12.79 -1.51
CA MET A 1 -3.47 14.00 -0.99
C MET A 1 -3.94 14.95 -2.10
N ASN A 2 -3.26 15.07 -3.23
CA ASN A 2 -3.69 15.94 -4.32
C ASN A 2 -5.09 15.59 -4.89
N TRP A 3 -5.45 14.31 -4.96
CA TRP A 3 -6.77 13.87 -5.40
C TRP A 3 -7.91 14.40 -4.53
N ALA A 4 -7.74 14.47 -3.22
CA ALA A 4 -8.76 14.97 -2.31
C ALA A 4 -9.08 16.46 -2.55
N ARG A 5 -8.08 17.25 -2.95
CA ARG A 5 -8.29 18.66 -3.32
C ARG A 5 -9.04 18.81 -4.63
N ASN A 6 -8.87 17.85 -5.55
CA ASN A 6 -9.49 17.90 -6.87
C ASN A 6 -10.91 17.32 -6.89
N THR A 7 -11.33 16.59 -5.85
CA THR A 7 -12.63 15.91 -5.78
C THR A 7 -13.63 16.58 -4.84
N THR A 8 -13.22 17.58 -4.07
CA THR A 8 -14.15 18.38 -3.26
C THR A 8 -14.99 19.29 -4.17
N GLU A 9 -16.30 19.22 -4.01
CA GLU A 9 -17.22 20.13 -4.69
C GLU A 9 -16.86 21.58 -4.34
N THR A 10 -17.01 22.48 -5.32
CA THR A 10 -16.74 23.92 -5.15
C THR A 10 -17.63 24.46 -4.02
N GLY A 11 -17.03 24.89 -2.91
CA GLY A 11 -17.75 25.43 -1.77
C GLY A 11 -17.78 24.55 -0.51
N ALA A 12 -17.36 23.27 -0.60
CA ALA A 12 -17.30 22.40 0.58
C ALA A 12 -15.90 22.34 1.18
N VAL A 13 -15.78 22.62 2.47
CA VAL A 13 -14.55 22.39 3.23
C VAL A 13 -14.56 20.96 3.74
N SER A 14 -13.57 20.16 3.34
CA SER A 14 -13.44 18.76 3.77
C SER A 14 -12.31 18.59 4.78
N SER A 15 -12.61 17.96 5.91
CA SER A 15 -11.60 17.64 6.90
C SER A 15 -10.87 16.35 6.55
N LEU A 16 -9.53 16.36 6.66
CA LEU A 16 -8.66 15.21 6.44
C LEU A 16 -7.92 14.84 7.72
N TYR A 17 -7.83 13.55 7.99
CA TYR A 17 -7.04 13.02 9.09
C TYR A 17 -6.16 11.84 8.65
N LEU A 18 -4.89 11.83 9.07
CA LEU A 18 -3.95 10.73 8.88
C LEU A 18 -3.86 9.90 10.15
N ALA A 19 -4.54 8.75 10.17
CA ALA A 19 -4.62 7.82 11.29
C ALA A 19 -3.43 6.83 11.29
N HIS A 20 -2.22 7.37 11.44
CA HIS A 20 -0.98 6.60 11.47
C HIS A 20 -0.08 7.08 12.60
N SER A 21 0.70 6.17 13.21
CA SER A 21 1.59 6.47 14.34
C SER A 21 2.68 7.53 14.00
N LYS A 22 3.05 7.65 12.74
CA LYS A 22 4.07 8.58 12.22
C LYS A 22 3.47 9.76 11.45
N ASN A 23 2.21 10.13 11.71
CA ASN A 23 1.53 11.23 10.99
C ASN A 23 2.30 12.56 11.07
N GLN A 24 3.00 12.82 12.18
CA GLN A 24 3.83 14.03 12.37
C GLN A 24 5.07 14.07 11.46
N LEU A 25 5.50 12.95 10.89
CA LEU A 25 6.63 12.88 9.96
C LEU A 25 6.21 13.13 8.50
N SER A 26 4.92 13.08 8.21
CA SER A 26 4.40 13.33 6.87
C SER A 26 4.42 14.81 6.54
N LYS A 27 5.36 15.27 5.69
CA LYS A 27 5.42 16.67 5.22
C LYS A 27 4.07 17.11 4.62
N PRO A 28 3.43 16.37 3.68
CA PRO A 28 2.16 16.78 3.09
C PRO A 28 1.03 16.97 4.10
N PHE A 29 1.03 16.22 5.22
CA PHE A 29 0.02 16.36 6.27
C PHE A 29 0.32 17.55 7.19
N ARG A 30 1.61 17.83 7.49
CA ARG A 30 2.00 18.99 8.28
C ARG A 30 1.74 20.32 7.56
N ASP A 31 1.85 20.31 6.23
CA ASP A 31 1.65 21.47 5.38
C ASP A 31 0.14 21.77 5.15
N LEU A 32 -0.76 20.92 5.66
CA LEU A 32 -2.18 21.23 5.67
C LEU A 32 -2.46 22.38 6.65
N ARG A 33 -3.28 23.30 6.18
CA ARG A 33 -3.75 24.42 7.01
C ARG A 33 -4.63 23.89 8.14
N PHE A 34 -4.28 24.20 9.39
CA PHE A 34 -5.10 23.92 10.55
C PHE A 34 -6.11 25.06 10.73
N ARG A 35 -7.38 24.68 10.83
CA ARG A 35 -8.48 25.60 11.11
C ARG A 35 -9.08 25.34 12.47
N ASP A 36 -9.40 26.42 13.17
CA ASP A 36 -10.21 26.36 14.40
C ASP A 36 -11.71 26.30 14.09
N ILE A 37 -12.49 25.77 15.06
CA ILE A 37 -13.94 25.61 14.93
C ILE A 37 -14.66 26.97 14.77
N ASN A 38 -14.02 28.07 15.20
CA ASN A 38 -14.58 29.42 15.22
C ASN A 38 -14.21 30.24 13.96
N GLU A 39 -13.48 29.69 13.01
CA GLU A 39 -13.24 30.38 11.73
C GLU A 39 -14.50 30.23 10.85
N ASP A 40 -15.06 31.36 10.43
CA ASP A 40 -16.30 31.42 9.64
C ASP A 40 -16.16 30.60 8.36
N ALA A 41 -17.11 29.70 8.14
CA ALA A 41 -17.21 28.89 6.92
C ALA A 41 -17.48 29.71 5.66
N ASP A 42 -17.83 31.00 5.82
CA ASP A 42 -18.26 31.89 4.75
C ASP A 42 -17.10 32.73 4.15
N ASP A 43 -15.83 32.45 4.47
CA ASP A 43 -14.70 33.10 3.79
C ASP A 43 -14.59 32.59 2.34
N PRO A 44 -14.85 33.42 1.32
CA PRO A 44 -14.82 33.02 -0.08
C PRO A 44 -13.44 32.55 -0.58
N SER A 45 -12.37 32.81 0.17
CA SER A 45 -11.01 32.34 -0.15
C SER A 45 -10.79 30.85 0.13
N THR A 46 -11.77 30.15 0.73
CA THR A 46 -11.61 28.78 1.24
C THR A 46 -12.48 27.74 0.53
N ASN A 47 -13.15 28.13 -0.54
CA ASN A 47 -13.97 27.22 -1.34
C ASN A 47 -13.18 26.04 -1.88
N GLY A 48 -13.57 24.81 -1.53
CA GLY A 48 -12.94 23.57 -1.98
C GLY A 48 -11.62 23.22 -1.25
N GLU A 49 -11.31 23.86 -0.13
CA GLU A 49 -10.07 23.60 0.62
C GLU A 49 -10.18 22.34 1.50
N VAL A 50 -9.13 21.50 1.47
CA VAL A 50 -8.95 20.38 2.40
C VAL A 50 -8.15 20.85 3.59
N VAL A 51 -8.73 20.80 4.79
CA VAL A 51 -8.13 21.30 6.03
C VAL A 51 -8.00 20.20 7.08
N ALA A 52 -7.00 20.32 7.95
CA ALA A 52 -6.91 19.53 9.18
C ALA A 52 -7.57 20.34 10.30
N SER A 53 -8.69 19.84 10.83
CA SER A 53 -9.36 20.51 11.95
C SER A 53 -8.55 20.36 13.24
N SER A 54 -8.24 21.46 13.92
CA SER A 54 -7.55 21.45 15.22
C SER A 54 -8.32 20.65 16.27
N TRP A 55 -9.66 20.74 16.27
CA TRP A 55 -10.53 19.96 17.16
C TRP A 55 -10.49 18.46 16.88
N MET A 56 -10.31 18.06 15.61
CA MET A 56 -10.20 16.66 15.15
C MET A 56 -8.75 16.15 15.17
N SER A 57 -7.74 16.95 15.52
CA SER A 57 -6.34 16.55 15.53
C SER A 57 -5.97 15.50 16.58
N GLY A 58 -6.81 15.30 17.59
CA GLY A 58 -6.63 14.28 18.61
C GLY A 58 -6.77 12.85 18.07
N ARG A 59 -5.91 11.92 18.53
CA ARG A 59 -5.85 10.51 18.09
C ARG A 59 -7.21 9.78 18.04
N ARG A 60 -8.20 10.19 18.83
CA ARG A 60 -9.51 9.55 18.92
C ARG A 60 -10.56 10.27 18.07
N ARG A 61 -10.55 11.59 18.07
CA ARG A 61 -11.53 12.42 17.34
C ARG A 61 -11.21 12.54 15.84
N GLY A 62 -9.95 12.34 15.45
CA GLY A 62 -9.54 12.42 14.06
C GLY A 62 -10.29 11.48 13.11
N LEU A 63 -10.77 10.34 13.61
CA LEU A 63 -11.61 9.41 12.82
C LEU A 63 -12.98 10.01 12.42
N LEU A 64 -13.43 11.08 13.09
CA LEU A 64 -14.66 11.81 12.73
C LEU A 64 -14.47 12.70 11.48
N SER A 65 -13.24 12.95 11.05
CA SER A 65 -12.96 13.71 9.81
C SER A 65 -13.66 13.10 8.61
N ASN A 66 -14.02 13.92 7.62
CA ASN A 66 -14.69 13.47 6.40
C ASN A 66 -13.86 12.43 5.65
N ILE A 67 -12.56 12.67 5.52
CA ILE A 67 -11.60 11.79 4.87
C ILE A 67 -10.59 11.32 5.92
N VAL A 68 -10.42 10.01 6.02
CA VAL A 68 -9.43 9.40 6.93
C VAL A 68 -8.57 8.45 6.12
N VAL A 69 -7.26 8.63 6.18
CA VAL A 69 -6.27 7.70 5.64
C VAL A 69 -5.51 7.09 6.80
N GLY A 70 -5.36 5.79 6.84
CA GLY A 70 -4.70 5.14 7.98
C GLY A 70 -4.36 3.68 7.74
N THR A 71 -3.78 3.06 8.76
CA THR A 71 -3.54 1.62 8.74
C THR A 71 -4.83 0.85 9.00
N VAL A 72 -4.92 -0.36 8.49
CA VAL A 72 -6.08 -1.24 8.63
C VAL A 72 -6.49 -1.44 10.09
N ASP A 73 -5.52 -1.48 11.02
CA ASP A 73 -5.77 -1.62 12.46
C ASP A 73 -6.79 -0.59 12.99
N GLN A 74 -6.81 0.62 12.40
CA GLN A 74 -7.73 1.67 12.83
C GLN A 74 -9.20 1.29 12.59
N VAL A 75 -9.48 0.47 11.59
CA VAL A 75 -10.83 -0.03 11.29
C VAL A 75 -11.07 -1.35 12.01
N LEU A 76 -10.11 -2.27 12.03
CA LEU A 76 -10.23 -3.57 12.71
C LEU A 76 -10.47 -3.47 14.21
N MET A 77 -10.09 -2.35 14.81
CA MET A 77 -10.44 -2.07 16.21
C MET A 77 -11.96 -1.96 16.47
N LEU A 78 -12.83 -1.97 15.44
CA LEU A 78 -14.29 -2.14 15.63
C LEU A 78 -14.63 -3.47 16.26
N ALA A 79 -13.90 -4.53 15.89
CA ALA A 79 -14.12 -5.87 16.43
C ALA A 79 -13.73 -6.01 17.91
N LEU A 80 -13.01 -5.03 18.47
CA LEU A 80 -12.46 -5.11 19.82
C LEU A 80 -13.32 -4.37 20.84
N ARG A 81 -13.59 -5.04 21.98
CA ARG A 81 -14.17 -4.40 23.16
C ARG A 81 -13.12 -3.57 23.87
N GLN A 82 -13.04 -2.29 23.56
CA GLN A 82 -12.07 -1.38 24.14
C GLN A 82 -12.70 -0.07 24.63
N ARG A 83 -11.97 0.65 25.47
CA ARG A 83 -12.41 1.97 25.96
C ARG A 83 -12.59 2.92 24.78
N TYR A 84 -13.71 3.63 24.71
CA TYR A 84 -14.11 4.55 23.64
C TYR A 84 -14.43 3.88 22.29
N SER A 85 -14.76 2.58 22.26
CA SER A 85 -15.18 1.90 21.04
C SER A 85 -16.35 2.60 20.36
N MET A 86 -17.33 3.12 21.12
CA MET A 86 -18.51 3.82 20.60
C MET A 86 -18.18 5.02 19.71
N LEU A 87 -17.12 5.77 20.03
CA LEU A 87 -16.68 6.88 19.17
C LEU A 87 -16.19 6.38 17.81
N ARG A 88 -15.51 5.25 17.80
CA ARG A 88 -15.02 4.61 16.56
C ARG A 88 -16.18 4.07 15.72
N HIS A 89 -17.13 3.40 16.35
CA HIS A 89 -18.36 2.94 15.70
C HIS A 89 -19.12 4.11 15.07
N ALA A 90 -19.35 5.19 15.82
CA ALA A 90 -20.00 6.39 15.31
C ALA A 90 -19.22 7.07 14.16
N ALA A 91 -17.88 7.06 14.23
CA ALA A 91 -17.03 7.67 13.20
C ALA A 91 -17.06 6.90 11.87
N LEU A 92 -17.26 5.59 11.89
CA LEU A 92 -17.21 4.73 10.70
C LEU A 92 -18.58 4.42 10.11
N ALA A 93 -19.66 4.55 10.89
CA ALA A 93 -21.02 4.18 10.49
C ALA A 93 -21.53 4.90 9.21
N GLY A 94 -21.06 6.08 8.89
CA GLY A 94 -21.52 6.83 7.70
C GLY A 94 -20.48 6.95 6.60
N LYS A 95 -19.40 6.15 6.64
CA LYS A 95 -18.28 6.25 5.69
C LYS A 95 -18.31 5.14 4.64
N ILE A 96 -17.70 5.44 3.50
CA ILE A 96 -17.24 4.42 2.56
C ILE A 96 -15.87 3.95 3.06
N ILE A 97 -15.73 2.66 3.31
CA ILE A 97 -14.49 2.06 3.82
C ILE A 97 -13.78 1.34 2.68
N ILE A 98 -12.52 1.72 2.47
CA ILE A 98 -11.68 1.09 1.44
C ILE A 98 -10.56 0.35 2.14
N PHE A 99 -10.49 -0.97 1.96
CA PHE A 99 -9.38 -1.81 2.37
C PHE A 99 -8.50 -2.10 1.15
N ASP A 100 -7.23 -1.78 1.28
CA ASP A 100 -6.24 -2.06 0.24
C ASP A 100 -5.37 -3.24 0.65
N GLU A 101 -4.87 -4.00 -0.36
CA GLU A 101 -3.94 -5.12 -0.18
C GLU A 101 -4.40 -6.18 0.84
N ILE A 102 -5.69 -6.57 0.79
CA ILE A 102 -6.26 -7.50 1.78
C ILE A 102 -5.61 -8.89 1.77
N HIS A 103 -4.96 -9.29 0.68
CA HIS A 103 -4.22 -10.54 0.58
C HIS A 103 -3.02 -10.62 1.54
N SER A 104 -2.52 -9.50 2.02
CA SER A 104 -1.39 -9.44 2.96
C SER A 104 -1.79 -9.73 4.42
N TYR A 105 -3.08 -9.93 4.70
CA TYR A 105 -3.56 -10.11 6.07
C TYR A 105 -3.35 -11.55 6.53
N GLY A 106 -2.70 -11.73 7.69
CA GLY A 106 -2.57 -13.04 8.33
C GLY A 106 -3.89 -13.56 8.89
N ALA A 107 -3.96 -14.84 9.21
CA ALA A 107 -5.17 -15.51 9.72
C ALA A 107 -5.84 -14.76 10.89
N TYR A 108 -5.05 -14.27 11.84
CA TYR A 108 -5.54 -13.48 12.98
C TYR A 108 -6.20 -12.17 12.55
N THR A 109 -5.63 -11.47 11.58
CA THR A 109 -6.18 -10.22 11.04
C THR A 109 -7.46 -10.47 10.26
N SER A 110 -7.55 -11.60 9.55
CA SER A 110 -8.74 -12.02 8.81
C SER A 110 -9.94 -12.27 9.71
N ASP A 111 -9.75 -12.84 10.90
CA ASP A 111 -10.84 -13.04 11.89
C ASP A 111 -11.40 -11.69 12.39
N TYR A 112 -10.51 -10.72 12.67
CA TYR A 112 -10.96 -9.37 13.04
C TYR A 112 -11.63 -8.64 11.87
N LEU A 113 -11.18 -8.89 10.65
CA LEU A 113 -11.79 -8.32 9.45
C LEU A 113 -13.23 -8.84 9.30
N ALA A 114 -13.47 -10.14 9.46
CA ALA A 114 -14.81 -10.71 9.39
C ALA A 114 -15.77 -10.04 10.40
N THR A 115 -15.40 -9.97 11.68
CA THR A 115 -16.22 -9.28 12.70
C THR A 115 -16.40 -7.79 12.40
N THR A 116 -15.38 -7.14 11.82
CA THR A 116 -15.47 -5.74 11.41
C THR A 116 -16.48 -5.56 10.28
N LEU A 117 -16.48 -6.46 9.29
CA LEU A 117 -17.44 -6.44 8.17
C LEU A 117 -18.88 -6.62 8.64
N GLU A 118 -19.13 -7.50 9.61
CA GLU A 118 -20.43 -7.64 10.25
C GLU A 118 -20.93 -6.30 10.85
N TRP A 119 -20.07 -5.58 11.60
CA TRP A 119 -20.42 -4.29 12.14
C TRP A 119 -20.67 -3.24 11.05
N LEU A 120 -19.82 -3.18 10.02
CA LEU A 120 -19.99 -2.25 8.92
C LEU A 120 -21.29 -2.50 8.14
N ALA A 121 -21.65 -3.78 7.94
CA ALA A 121 -22.91 -4.16 7.33
C ALA A 121 -24.11 -3.68 8.15
N HIS A 122 -24.08 -3.86 9.48
CA HIS A 122 -25.13 -3.37 10.37
C HIS A 122 -25.30 -1.84 10.33
N TYR A 123 -24.25 -1.12 10.00
CA TYR A 123 -24.30 0.34 9.82
C TYR A 123 -24.69 0.77 8.40
N GLY A 124 -24.87 -0.17 7.47
CA GLY A 124 -25.09 0.12 6.05
C GLY A 124 -23.90 0.80 5.40
N ALA A 125 -22.69 0.66 5.97
CA ALA A 125 -21.48 1.26 5.42
C ALA A 125 -21.03 0.51 4.16
N THR A 126 -20.79 1.24 3.07
CA THR A 126 -20.24 0.65 1.85
C THR A 126 -18.79 0.24 2.07
N VAL A 127 -18.44 -0.99 1.70
CA VAL A 127 -17.08 -1.52 1.83
C VAL A 127 -16.53 -1.86 0.44
N ILE A 128 -15.32 -1.40 0.17
CA ILE A 128 -14.55 -1.73 -1.03
C ILE A 128 -13.29 -2.44 -0.58
N MET A 129 -13.05 -3.64 -1.08
CA MET A 129 -11.85 -4.43 -0.78
C MET A 129 -11.06 -4.64 -2.07
N MET A 130 -9.77 -4.27 -2.04
CA MET A 130 -8.87 -4.40 -3.18
C MET A 130 -7.78 -5.42 -2.86
N SER A 131 -7.45 -6.24 -3.84
CA SER A 131 -6.43 -7.28 -3.70
C SER A 131 -5.86 -7.64 -5.07
N ALA A 132 -4.55 -7.83 -5.14
CA ALA A 132 -3.92 -8.38 -6.34
C ALA A 132 -4.31 -9.85 -6.54
N THR A 133 -4.41 -10.60 -5.45
CA THR A 133 -4.79 -12.02 -5.44
C THR A 133 -5.73 -12.29 -4.26
N LEU A 134 -6.86 -12.91 -4.52
CA LEU A 134 -7.80 -13.30 -3.48
C LEU A 134 -8.40 -14.67 -3.84
N PRO A 135 -8.01 -15.74 -3.12
CA PRO A 135 -8.58 -17.05 -3.32
C PRO A 135 -10.10 -17.04 -3.17
N SER A 136 -10.80 -17.83 -3.99
CA SER A 136 -12.25 -17.89 -4.00
C SER A 136 -12.86 -18.19 -2.62
N ALA A 137 -12.28 -19.15 -1.89
CA ALA A 137 -12.73 -19.49 -0.54
C ALA A 137 -12.59 -18.33 0.47
N GLU A 138 -11.56 -17.49 0.34
CA GLU A 138 -11.38 -16.29 1.18
C GLU A 138 -12.38 -15.20 0.80
N ARG A 139 -12.59 -15.01 -0.50
CA ARG A 139 -13.62 -14.07 -1.01
C ARG A 139 -15.01 -14.43 -0.51
N GLU A 140 -15.38 -15.71 -0.54
CA GLU A 140 -16.66 -16.22 -0.05
C GLU A 140 -16.86 -15.89 1.44
N LYS A 141 -15.87 -16.16 2.28
CA LYS A 141 -15.91 -15.82 3.71
C LYS A 141 -16.12 -14.32 3.97
N LEU A 142 -15.45 -13.46 3.20
CA LEU A 142 -15.61 -12.01 3.34
C LEU A 142 -17.00 -11.54 2.92
N ILE A 143 -17.57 -12.13 1.85
CA ILE A 143 -18.93 -11.86 1.41
C ILE A 143 -19.93 -12.34 2.48
N GLU A 144 -19.78 -13.56 2.98
CA GLU A 144 -20.63 -14.11 4.04
C GLU A 144 -20.59 -13.24 5.30
N ALA A 145 -19.40 -12.82 5.73
CA ALA A 145 -19.24 -11.93 6.90
C ALA A 145 -19.96 -10.59 6.73
N TYR A 146 -20.01 -10.03 5.51
CA TYR A 146 -20.67 -8.76 5.26
C TYR A 146 -22.18 -8.92 4.99
N THR A 147 -22.61 -9.95 4.25
CA THR A 147 -24.02 -10.12 3.85
C THR A 147 -24.84 -10.96 4.82
N GLY A 148 -24.19 -11.74 5.68
CA GLY A 148 -24.84 -12.75 6.55
C GLY A 148 -25.35 -13.99 5.80
N ASN A 149 -25.10 -14.09 4.50
CA ASN A 149 -25.60 -15.18 3.67
C ASN A 149 -24.44 -15.99 3.06
N SER A 150 -24.58 -17.30 3.03
CA SER A 150 -23.67 -18.18 2.29
C SER A 150 -23.76 -17.88 0.79
N VAL A 151 -22.62 -17.98 0.12
CA VAL A 151 -22.51 -17.68 -1.31
C VAL A 151 -22.64 -18.96 -2.12
N ASP A 152 -23.70 -19.06 -2.92
CA ASP A 152 -23.83 -20.08 -3.94
C ASP A 152 -23.33 -19.55 -5.28
N GLY A 153 -22.19 -20.03 -5.70
CA GLY A 153 -21.57 -19.67 -6.98
C GLY A 153 -20.19 -19.05 -6.82
N ASN A 154 -19.30 -19.51 -7.66
CA ASN A 154 -17.90 -19.09 -7.67
C ASN A 154 -17.48 -18.67 -9.07
N SER A 155 -16.55 -17.74 -9.16
CA SER A 155 -15.89 -17.36 -10.41
C SER A 155 -14.39 -17.31 -10.19
N ASP A 156 -13.65 -18.06 -10.99
CA ASP A 156 -12.18 -18.05 -11.00
C ASP A 156 -11.61 -17.10 -12.06
N ALA A 157 -12.46 -16.24 -12.65
CA ALA A 157 -12.03 -15.24 -13.61
C ALA A 157 -11.06 -14.25 -12.97
N TYR A 158 -10.10 -13.77 -13.76
CA TYR A 158 -9.16 -12.73 -13.38
C TYR A 158 -8.91 -11.77 -14.55
N PRO A 159 -8.96 -10.45 -14.36
CA PRO A 159 -9.41 -9.74 -13.16
C PRO A 159 -10.91 -9.91 -12.88
N LEU A 160 -11.33 -9.80 -11.63
CA LEU A 160 -12.69 -10.00 -11.21
C LEU A 160 -13.16 -8.92 -10.24
N ILE A 161 -14.32 -8.33 -10.52
CA ILE A 161 -15.05 -7.46 -9.58
C ILE A 161 -16.24 -8.25 -9.05
N THR A 162 -16.33 -8.38 -7.74
CA THR A 162 -17.46 -9.00 -7.06
C THR A 162 -18.27 -7.93 -6.35
N VAL A 163 -19.55 -7.81 -6.68
CA VAL A 163 -20.48 -6.90 -6.02
C VAL A 163 -21.48 -7.72 -5.24
N ALA A 164 -21.48 -7.56 -3.93
CA ALA A 164 -22.35 -8.29 -3.02
C ALA A 164 -23.20 -7.35 -2.16
N SER A 165 -24.45 -7.71 -1.97
CA SER A 165 -25.38 -7.09 -1.02
C SER A 165 -26.19 -8.18 -0.36
N GLU A 166 -27.00 -7.84 0.66
CA GLU A 166 -27.85 -8.78 1.37
C GLU A 166 -28.67 -9.71 0.44
N ASN A 167 -29.14 -9.19 -0.71
CA ASN A 167 -30.06 -9.88 -1.59
C ASN A 167 -29.51 -10.10 -3.02
N SER A 168 -28.27 -9.75 -3.30
CA SER A 168 -27.70 -9.87 -4.64
C SER A 168 -26.20 -10.14 -4.63
N LEU A 169 -25.78 -11.00 -5.55
CA LEU A 169 -24.37 -11.28 -5.84
C LEU A 169 -24.17 -11.15 -7.35
N ARG A 170 -23.19 -10.39 -7.78
CA ARG A 170 -22.84 -10.20 -9.18
C ARG A 170 -21.34 -10.24 -9.38
N TYR A 171 -20.91 -10.97 -10.39
CA TYR A 171 -19.54 -11.02 -10.88
C TYR A 171 -19.42 -10.21 -12.17
N VAL A 172 -18.37 -9.39 -12.26
CA VAL A 172 -18.04 -8.62 -13.46
C VAL A 172 -16.57 -8.86 -13.77
N THR A 173 -16.30 -9.31 -14.99
CA THR A 173 -14.93 -9.44 -15.50
C THR A 173 -14.64 -8.23 -16.36
N PRO A 174 -13.74 -7.32 -15.94
CA PRO A 174 -13.34 -6.18 -16.74
C PRO A 174 -12.60 -6.64 -18.00
N GLU A 175 -12.66 -5.84 -19.06
CA GLU A 175 -11.79 -6.05 -20.21
C GLU A 175 -10.33 -5.87 -19.79
N GLN A 176 -9.50 -6.86 -20.12
CA GLN A 176 -8.08 -6.78 -19.85
C GLN A 176 -7.43 -5.80 -20.82
N SER A 177 -6.64 -4.88 -20.31
CA SER A 177 -5.73 -4.12 -21.16
C SER A 177 -4.65 -5.10 -21.67
N PRO A 178 -4.42 -5.19 -22.98
CA PRO A 178 -3.40 -6.08 -23.52
C PRO A 178 -2.02 -5.62 -23.04
N THR A 179 -1.46 -6.33 -22.08
CA THR A 179 -0.08 -6.15 -21.64
C THR A 179 0.78 -7.20 -22.34
N ASN A 180 1.64 -6.77 -23.26
CA ASN A 180 2.66 -7.62 -23.87
C ASN A 180 3.89 -7.74 -22.94
N LEU A 181 3.67 -8.02 -21.67
CA LEU A 181 4.75 -8.21 -20.72
C LEU A 181 5.20 -9.66 -20.77
N GLU A 182 6.40 -9.92 -21.28
CA GLU A 182 7.07 -11.21 -21.20
C GLU A 182 8.05 -11.17 -20.01
N ALA A 183 7.80 -12.02 -19.01
CA ALA A 183 8.69 -12.22 -17.88
C ALA A 183 9.35 -13.60 -18.00
N ARG A 184 10.67 -13.66 -17.77
CA ARG A 184 11.40 -14.92 -17.61
C ARG A 184 11.62 -15.14 -16.12
N ILE A 185 11.29 -16.33 -15.64
CA ILE A 185 11.51 -16.74 -14.25
C ILE A 185 12.58 -17.83 -14.27
N ALA A 186 13.63 -17.63 -13.47
CA ALA A 186 14.69 -18.60 -13.28
C ALA A 186 14.93 -18.81 -11.78
N ILE A 187 15.27 -20.04 -11.40
CA ILE A 187 15.71 -20.36 -10.05
C ILE A 187 17.24 -20.42 -10.08
N ILE A 188 17.89 -19.65 -9.23
CA ILE A 188 19.33 -19.65 -9.08
C ILE A 188 19.73 -20.25 -7.72
N ASP A 189 20.98 -20.63 -7.58
CA ASP A 189 21.56 -21.05 -6.30
C ASP A 189 21.53 -19.90 -5.29
N ASP A 190 21.39 -20.23 -4.00
CA ASP A 190 21.35 -19.24 -2.90
C ASP A 190 22.71 -18.59 -2.59
N ALA A 191 23.77 -19.05 -3.24
CA ALA A 191 25.12 -18.48 -3.10
C ALA A 191 25.18 -17.05 -3.64
N ILE A 192 25.85 -16.15 -2.91
CA ILE A 192 26.02 -14.75 -3.37
C ILE A 192 26.82 -14.68 -4.67
N THR A 193 27.74 -15.61 -4.90
CA THR A 193 28.49 -15.73 -6.16
C THR A 193 27.58 -15.97 -7.36
N ALA A 194 26.53 -16.78 -7.22
CA ALA A 194 25.57 -17.01 -8.29
C ALA A 194 24.75 -15.73 -8.59
N LEU A 195 24.45 -14.95 -7.55
CA LEU A 195 23.81 -13.64 -7.71
C LEU A 195 24.75 -12.64 -8.42
N GLU A 196 26.03 -12.60 -8.05
CA GLU A 196 27.02 -11.73 -8.72
C GLU A 196 27.15 -12.05 -10.21
N GLU A 197 27.31 -13.34 -10.55
CA GLU A 197 27.39 -13.79 -11.95
C GLU A 197 26.13 -13.44 -12.74
N LEU A 198 24.94 -13.59 -12.14
CA LEU A 198 23.68 -13.21 -12.77
C LEU A 198 23.61 -11.69 -13.03
N LEU A 199 23.94 -10.89 -12.03
CA LEU A 199 23.89 -9.42 -12.15
C LEU A 199 24.92 -8.92 -13.16
N GLU A 200 26.12 -9.50 -13.21
CA GLU A 200 27.14 -9.17 -14.21
C GLU A 200 26.62 -9.40 -15.64
N GLN A 201 25.94 -10.52 -15.87
CA GLN A 201 25.35 -10.83 -17.18
C GLN A 201 24.19 -9.91 -17.56
N LEU A 202 23.28 -9.65 -16.62
CA LEU A 202 22.05 -8.93 -16.91
C LEU A 202 22.22 -7.41 -16.93
N LEU A 203 23.21 -6.87 -16.22
CA LEU A 203 23.48 -5.44 -16.12
C LEU A 203 24.69 -4.99 -16.96
N ILE A 204 25.16 -5.81 -17.88
CA ILE A 204 26.30 -5.46 -18.76
C ILE A 204 26.01 -4.19 -19.58
N ASP A 205 24.81 -4.03 -20.06
CA ASP A 205 24.34 -2.88 -20.82
C ASP A 205 23.61 -1.83 -19.94
N GLY A 206 23.92 -1.84 -18.64
CA GLY A 206 23.22 -1.01 -17.65
C GLY A 206 21.87 -1.60 -17.25
N GLY A 207 21.16 -0.89 -16.39
CA GLY A 207 19.85 -1.28 -15.90
C GLY A 207 19.74 -1.22 -14.38
N VAL A 208 18.54 -1.45 -13.89
CA VAL A 208 18.22 -1.42 -12.45
C VAL A 208 17.85 -2.82 -11.98
N ALA A 209 18.59 -3.32 -10.98
CA ALA A 209 18.25 -4.56 -10.30
C ALA A 209 17.71 -4.27 -8.89
N LEU A 210 16.59 -4.91 -8.54
CA LEU A 210 16.05 -4.94 -7.19
C LEU A 210 16.28 -6.34 -6.61
N VAL A 211 17.06 -6.41 -5.53
CA VAL A 211 17.39 -7.66 -4.82
C VAL A 211 16.67 -7.64 -3.47
N ILE A 212 15.70 -8.53 -3.28
CA ILE A 212 14.88 -8.60 -2.07
C ILE A 212 15.31 -9.78 -1.23
N CYS A 213 15.77 -9.50 -0.01
CA CYS A 213 16.22 -10.49 0.95
C CYS A 213 15.18 -10.67 2.08
N ASN A 214 15.02 -11.90 2.56
CA ASN A 214 14.08 -12.21 3.64
C ASN A 214 14.50 -11.63 5.00
N THR A 215 15.79 -11.37 5.20
CA THR A 215 16.32 -10.86 6.47
C THR A 215 17.25 -9.68 6.29
N ILE A 216 17.35 -8.83 7.32
CA ILE A 216 18.28 -7.70 7.34
C ILE A 216 19.73 -8.19 7.25
N ALA A 217 20.07 -9.28 7.96
CA ALA A 217 21.42 -9.84 7.94
C ALA A 217 21.83 -10.28 6.53
N ARG A 218 20.95 -10.96 5.81
CA ARG A 218 21.16 -11.36 4.42
C ARG A 218 21.33 -10.15 3.50
N ALA A 219 20.46 -9.14 3.64
CA ALA A 219 20.55 -7.90 2.85
C ALA A 219 21.89 -7.18 3.08
N GLN A 220 22.38 -7.13 4.32
CA GLN A 220 23.67 -6.54 4.66
C GLN A 220 24.85 -7.34 4.10
N GLU A 221 24.79 -8.66 4.14
CA GLU A 221 25.80 -9.55 3.54
C GLU A 221 25.88 -9.36 2.03
N VAL A 222 24.76 -9.45 1.34
CA VAL A 222 24.65 -9.21 -0.13
C VAL A 222 25.16 -7.81 -0.48
N TYR A 223 24.75 -6.79 0.24
CA TYR A 223 25.21 -5.42 0.04
C TYR A 223 26.74 -5.31 0.18
N SER A 224 27.32 -5.89 1.23
CA SER A 224 28.76 -5.82 1.51
C SER A 224 29.60 -6.48 0.42
N THR A 225 29.06 -7.53 -0.19
CA THR A 225 29.72 -8.23 -1.30
C THR A 225 29.59 -7.41 -2.59
N LEU A 226 28.38 -6.98 -2.95
CA LEU A 226 28.12 -6.28 -4.19
C LEU A 226 28.77 -4.90 -4.27
N ILE A 227 28.92 -4.17 -3.15
CA ILE A 227 29.55 -2.83 -3.16
C ILE A 227 31.03 -2.89 -3.57
N ALA A 228 31.69 -4.02 -3.39
CA ALA A 228 33.07 -4.21 -3.83
C ALA A 228 33.16 -4.37 -5.36
N ALA A 229 32.19 -5.04 -5.97
CA ALA A 229 32.10 -5.25 -7.42
C ALA A 229 31.50 -4.04 -8.15
N TYR A 230 30.56 -3.32 -7.53
CA TYR A 230 29.81 -2.21 -8.11
C TYR A 230 29.91 -0.93 -7.23
N PRO A 231 31.08 -0.31 -7.12
CA PRO A 231 31.30 0.83 -6.23
C PRO A 231 30.45 2.04 -6.64
N GLY A 232 29.64 2.55 -5.72
CA GLY A 232 28.75 3.71 -5.95
C GLY A 232 27.43 3.39 -6.67
N GLU A 233 27.20 2.14 -7.07
CA GLU A 233 25.99 1.71 -7.79
C GLU A 233 25.04 0.87 -6.93
N VAL A 234 25.46 0.48 -5.72
CA VAL A 234 24.68 -0.36 -4.81
C VAL A 234 24.10 0.45 -3.66
N GLU A 235 22.83 0.26 -3.40
CA GLU A 235 22.12 0.91 -2.30
C GLU A 235 21.41 -0.11 -1.41
N LEU A 236 21.42 0.12 -0.07
CA LEU A 236 20.81 -0.79 0.91
C LEU A 236 19.58 -0.15 1.56
N HIS A 237 18.49 -0.93 1.61
CA HIS A 237 17.22 -0.54 2.24
C HIS A 237 16.66 -1.61 3.17
N HIS A 238 16.49 -1.30 4.45
CA HIS A 238 15.86 -2.20 5.42
C HIS A 238 15.25 -1.43 6.61
N ALA A 239 14.42 -2.09 7.39
CA ALA A 239 13.71 -1.50 8.53
C ALA A 239 14.64 -1.04 9.69
N GLY A 240 15.90 -1.48 9.72
CA GLY A 240 16.88 -1.12 10.75
C GLY A 240 17.40 0.32 10.65
N PHE A 241 17.19 1.03 9.56
CA PHE A 241 17.51 2.46 9.46
C PHE A 241 16.60 3.31 10.33
N MET A 242 17.12 4.45 10.83
CA MET A 242 16.29 5.43 11.50
C MET A 242 15.19 5.94 10.57
N ALA A 243 14.02 6.26 11.12
CA ALA A 243 12.85 6.62 10.32
C ALA A 243 13.09 7.79 9.34
N TRP A 244 13.87 8.78 9.73
CA TRP A 244 14.21 9.91 8.88
C TRP A 244 15.17 9.53 7.74
N GLN A 245 16.18 8.68 8.03
CA GLN A 245 17.11 8.18 7.01
C GLN A 245 16.37 7.34 5.97
N ARG A 246 15.44 6.49 6.45
CA ARG A 246 14.64 5.67 5.55
C ARG A 246 13.76 6.54 4.66
N SER A 247 13.09 7.57 5.20
CA SER A 247 12.27 8.47 4.40
C SER A 247 13.10 9.21 3.34
N GLU A 248 14.30 9.67 3.68
CA GLU A 248 15.21 10.35 2.74
C GLU A 248 15.65 9.41 1.60
N LYS A 249 16.05 8.18 1.94
CA LYS A 249 16.41 7.15 0.97
C LYS A 249 15.24 6.74 0.06
N GLU A 250 14.04 6.58 0.62
CA GLU A 250 12.82 6.29 -0.12
C GLU A 250 12.47 7.42 -1.10
N ASP A 251 12.59 8.69 -0.67
CA ASP A 251 12.35 9.85 -1.52
C ASP A 251 13.39 9.92 -2.66
N GLN A 252 14.65 9.61 -2.39
CA GLN A 252 15.69 9.54 -3.41
C GLN A 252 15.41 8.43 -4.43
N LEU A 253 15.07 7.22 -3.98
CA LEU A 253 14.74 6.12 -4.90
C LEU A 253 13.53 6.43 -5.78
N ARG A 254 12.49 7.08 -5.24
CA ARG A 254 11.35 7.52 -6.05
C ARG A 254 11.73 8.56 -7.10
N GLN A 255 12.68 9.45 -6.81
CA GLN A 255 13.17 10.42 -7.78
C GLN A 255 13.97 9.74 -8.90
N GLU A 256 14.80 8.74 -8.56
CA GLU A 256 15.68 8.07 -9.50
C GLU A 256 14.99 6.95 -10.30
N LEU A 257 14.03 6.25 -9.70
CA LEU A 257 13.44 5.02 -10.23
C LEU A 257 11.90 5.04 -10.30
N GLY A 258 11.27 6.16 -9.93
CA GLY A 258 9.82 6.30 -9.97
C GLY A 258 9.27 6.43 -11.41
N PRO A 259 7.94 6.49 -11.56
CA PRO A 259 7.26 6.47 -12.85
C PRO A 259 7.63 7.65 -13.77
N ASP A 260 8.07 8.77 -13.20
CA ASP A 260 8.48 9.96 -13.95
C ASP A 260 9.98 9.92 -14.38
N SER A 261 10.73 8.88 -13.99
CA SER A 261 12.17 8.75 -14.27
C SER A 261 12.41 7.86 -15.49
N HIS A 262 13.06 8.43 -16.51
CA HIS A 262 13.34 7.74 -17.77
C HIS A 262 14.85 7.63 -18.03
N ARG A 263 15.24 6.63 -18.83
CA ARG A 263 16.65 6.47 -19.25
C ARG A 263 17.11 7.73 -20.00
N GLY A 264 18.20 8.34 -19.50
CA GLY A 264 18.72 9.60 -20.04
C GLY A 264 18.17 10.87 -19.38
N GLU A 265 17.14 10.75 -18.52
CA GLU A 265 16.50 11.85 -17.81
C GLU A 265 16.38 11.53 -16.31
N GLY A 266 17.52 11.52 -15.61
CA GLY A 266 17.55 11.34 -14.15
C GLY A 266 17.66 9.89 -13.66
N ARG A 267 17.30 8.89 -14.47
CA ARG A 267 17.48 7.47 -14.13
C ARG A 267 18.94 7.07 -14.26
N PRO A 268 19.54 6.43 -13.23
CA PRO A 268 20.93 5.99 -13.29
C PRO A 268 21.15 4.96 -14.40
N TRP A 269 22.33 4.98 -15.01
CA TRP A 269 22.71 4.00 -16.02
C TRP A 269 22.66 2.58 -15.49
N ARG A 270 23.22 2.36 -14.29
CA ARG A 270 23.17 1.10 -13.57
C ARG A 270 22.94 1.38 -12.09
N LYS A 271 22.05 0.62 -11.46
CA LYS A 271 21.80 0.67 -10.01
C LYS A 271 21.33 -0.67 -9.50
N ILE A 272 21.86 -1.07 -8.36
CA ILE A 272 21.45 -2.28 -7.64
C ILE A 272 20.88 -1.84 -6.29
N VAL A 273 19.60 -2.14 -6.06
CA VAL A 273 18.93 -1.86 -4.80
C VAL A 273 18.79 -3.16 -4.03
N VAL A 274 19.54 -3.31 -2.95
CA VAL A 274 19.43 -4.45 -2.04
C VAL A 274 18.47 -4.06 -0.92
N ALA A 275 17.39 -4.81 -0.76
CA ALA A 275 16.35 -4.45 0.19
C ALA A 275 15.77 -5.66 0.92
N THR A 276 15.06 -5.40 2.01
CA THR A 276 14.10 -6.35 2.58
C THR A 276 12.68 -5.97 2.10
N GLN A 277 11.65 -6.61 2.64
CA GLN A 277 10.23 -6.35 2.30
C GLN A 277 9.80 -4.88 2.40
N VAL A 278 10.61 -3.99 2.98
CA VAL A 278 10.32 -2.53 3.00
C VAL A 278 10.26 -1.91 1.61
N ALA A 279 10.95 -2.49 0.62
CA ALA A 279 10.91 -2.00 -0.76
C ALA A 279 9.61 -2.38 -1.49
N GLU A 280 8.91 -3.41 -1.04
CA GLU A 280 7.68 -3.89 -1.67
C GLU A 280 6.46 -3.03 -1.35
N GLN A 281 6.37 -2.54 -0.13
CA GLN A 281 5.14 -1.95 0.40
C GLN A 281 5.04 -0.43 0.27
N SER A 282 6.16 0.27 -0.02
CA SER A 282 6.19 1.73 0.05
C SER A 282 6.82 2.44 -1.14
N LEU A 283 7.40 1.70 -2.07
CA LEU A 283 8.15 2.28 -3.18
C LEU A 283 7.49 1.92 -4.52
N ASP A 284 6.96 2.94 -5.19
CA ASP A 284 6.55 2.85 -6.59
C ASP A 284 7.79 3.08 -7.46
N ILE A 285 8.60 2.03 -7.62
CA ILE A 285 9.85 2.05 -8.39
C ILE A 285 9.81 1.00 -9.49
N ASP A 286 10.46 1.31 -10.60
CA ASP A 286 10.57 0.42 -11.74
C ASP A 286 11.98 -0.20 -11.80
N ALA A 287 12.06 -1.53 -11.82
CA ALA A 287 13.29 -2.27 -11.95
C ALA A 287 13.27 -3.15 -13.21
N ASP A 288 14.44 -3.26 -13.88
CA ASP A 288 14.59 -4.12 -15.07
C ASP A 288 14.75 -5.60 -14.67
N VAL A 289 15.34 -5.85 -13.50
CA VAL A 289 15.61 -7.18 -12.93
C VAL A 289 15.12 -7.24 -11.49
N LEU A 290 14.35 -8.27 -11.16
CA LEU A 290 13.97 -8.58 -9.78
C LEU A 290 14.61 -9.91 -9.37
N VAL A 291 15.42 -9.91 -8.33
CA VAL A 291 15.94 -11.10 -7.66
C VAL A 291 15.36 -11.14 -6.26
N THR A 292 14.82 -12.27 -5.85
CA THR A 292 14.23 -12.41 -4.52
C THR A 292 14.58 -13.74 -3.89
N ASP A 293 14.88 -13.74 -2.59
CA ASP A 293 14.88 -14.97 -1.82
C ASP A 293 13.51 -15.64 -1.93
N LEU A 294 13.46 -16.98 -1.88
CA LEU A 294 12.18 -17.67 -1.87
C LEU A 294 11.33 -17.16 -0.70
N ALA A 295 10.22 -16.54 -1.05
CA ALA A 295 9.32 -15.93 -0.08
C ALA A 295 8.66 -17.01 0.79
N VAL A 296 8.59 -16.72 2.08
CA VAL A 296 7.73 -17.48 3.00
C VAL A 296 6.24 -17.16 2.72
N SER A 297 5.96 -16.06 2.02
CA SER A 297 4.64 -15.64 1.55
C SER A 297 4.71 -15.13 0.10
N TYR A 298 3.59 -15.18 -0.61
CA TYR A 298 3.39 -14.84 -2.02
C TYR A 298 3.51 -13.33 -2.36
N THR A 299 3.84 -12.48 -1.41
CA THR A 299 3.92 -11.02 -1.57
C THR A 299 4.97 -10.56 -2.60
N HIS A 300 6.04 -11.31 -2.78
CA HIS A 300 7.13 -10.93 -3.67
C HIS A 300 6.80 -11.03 -5.17
N LEU A 301 5.82 -11.85 -5.55
CA LEU A 301 5.45 -12.06 -6.95
C LEU A 301 4.51 -10.98 -7.52
N THR A 302 4.09 -10.02 -6.71
CA THR A 302 3.09 -9.01 -7.09
C THR A 302 3.69 -7.63 -7.38
N LEU A 303 5.00 -7.46 -7.32
CA LEU A 303 5.65 -6.20 -7.68
C LEU A 303 5.45 -5.86 -9.17
N PRO A 304 5.10 -4.61 -9.50
CA PRO A 304 4.95 -4.17 -10.89
C PRO A 304 6.33 -3.98 -11.54
N THR A 305 7.07 -5.06 -11.70
CA THR A 305 8.35 -5.05 -12.40
C THR A 305 8.15 -5.43 -13.86
N LYS A 306 8.78 -4.68 -14.76
CA LYS A 306 8.68 -4.95 -16.21
C LYS A 306 9.38 -6.23 -16.65
N ARG A 307 10.25 -6.80 -15.82
CA ARG A 307 10.93 -8.08 -16.06
C ARG A 307 11.20 -8.77 -14.72
N ILE A 308 10.73 -10.01 -14.62
CA ILE A 308 11.13 -10.94 -13.56
C ILE A 308 12.12 -11.91 -14.23
N VAL A 309 13.29 -12.08 -13.66
CA VAL A 309 14.30 -13.06 -14.10
C VAL A 309 14.29 -14.24 -13.13
#